data_4de994b730833c893e26aac04aa1c2ca
#
_entry.id   4de994b730833c893e26aac04aa1c2ca
#
_cell.length_a   1.000
_cell.length_b   1.000
_cell.length_c   1.000
_cell.angle_alpha   90.00
_cell.angle_beta   90.00
_cell.angle_gamma   90.00
#
_symmetry.space_group_name_H-M   'P 1'
#
loop_
_entity.id
_entity.type
_entity.pdbx_description
1 polymer ?
#
loop_
_entity_poly.entity_id
_entity_poly.type
_entity_poly.pdbx_seq_one_letter_code
_entity_poly.pdbx_strand_id
1 'polypeptide(L)'
;MQTLRTREEAEAVETRTLAPYAQKSSASRGRAHAQDKHRWRTEYQRDVARIIHSAAFRRLEYKTQVFLNGTGDHYRTRLTHTMEVASISRTLARSLALNEDLAEAVALAHDLGHSPFGHSGEETLDHLLKGHGGFDHNDQSLRVVTLLESPYPDFDGLNLTFEVLEGVQKHATARSAPDLGDYPCASLEGQIADLADEIAY
;
A
#
# COMPACT_ATOMS: atom_id res chain seq x y z
N MET A 1 -4.27 27.25 -25.40
CA MET A 1 -5.05 26.21 -24.71
C MET A 1 -4.06 25.23 -24.07
N GLN A 2 -4.06 25.13 -22.76
CA GLN A 2 -3.21 24.16 -22.07
C GLN A 2 -3.81 22.76 -22.35
N THR A 3 -3.09 21.91 -23.05
CA THR A 3 -3.52 20.55 -23.32
C THR A 3 -3.49 19.74 -22.02
N LEU A 4 -4.55 18.96 -21.76
CA LEU A 4 -4.58 18.06 -20.61
C LEU A 4 -3.46 17.03 -20.74
N ARG A 5 -2.72 16.80 -19.65
CA ARG A 5 -1.60 15.85 -19.63
C ARG A 5 -2.14 14.43 -19.67
N THR A 6 -1.72 13.65 -20.66
CA THR A 6 -2.10 12.24 -20.78
C THR A 6 -1.22 11.35 -19.91
N ARG A 7 -1.61 10.07 -19.74
CA ARG A 7 -0.81 9.05 -19.05
C ARG A 7 0.57 8.89 -19.71
N GLU A 8 0.62 8.83 -21.04
CA GLU A 8 1.86 8.68 -21.81
C GLU A 8 2.81 9.86 -21.57
N GLU A 9 2.29 11.06 -21.47
CA GLU A 9 3.09 12.25 -21.15
C GLU A 9 3.60 12.20 -19.71
N ALA A 10 2.81 11.66 -18.75
CA ALA A 10 3.25 11.47 -17.39
C ALA A 10 4.38 10.43 -17.31
N GLU A 11 4.22 9.27 -17.96
CA GLU A 11 5.24 8.22 -18.06
C GLU A 11 6.53 8.71 -18.75
N ALA A 12 6.41 9.58 -19.78
CA ALA A 12 7.55 10.20 -20.43
C ALA A 12 8.30 11.17 -19.50
N VAL A 13 7.60 11.84 -18.58
CA VAL A 13 8.24 12.66 -17.54
C VAL A 13 8.96 11.78 -16.54
N GLU A 14 8.35 10.72 -16.03
CA GLU A 14 9.01 9.75 -15.15
C GLU A 14 10.33 9.26 -15.77
N THR A 15 10.32 8.89 -17.06
CA THR A 15 11.50 8.40 -17.76
C THR A 15 12.65 9.41 -17.78
N ARG A 16 12.35 10.71 -17.76
CA ARG A 16 13.35 11.79 -17.82
C ARG A 16 13.84 12.25 -16.44
N THR A 17 12.98 12.13 -15.43
CA THR A 17 13.21 12.75 -14.12
C THR A 17 13.55 11.77 -13.02
N LEU A 18 13.08 10.52 -13.13
CA LEU A 18 13.38 9.49 -12.13
C LEU A 18 14.78 8.89 -12.33
N ALA A 19 15.35 8.44 -11.23
CA ALA A 19 16.63 7.75 -11.24
C ALA A 19 16.59 6.47 -12.10
N PRO A 20 17.73 6.01 -12.64
CA PRO A 20 17.76 4.78 -13.45
C PRO A 20 17.26 3.53 -12.72
N TYR A 21 17.44 3.50 -11.40
CA TYR A 21 17.04 2.40 -10.51
C TYR A 21 15.61 2.53 -9.97
N ALA A 22 14.93 3.65 -10.24
CA ALA A 22 13.54 3.85 -9.82
C ALA A 22 12.57 3.01 -10.64
N GLN A 23 11.53 2.52 -9.98
CA GLN A 23 10.44 1.81 -10.65
C GLN A 23 9.56 2.79 -11.44
N LYS A 24 9.51 2.62 -12.76
CA LYS A 24 8.72 3.47 -13.65
C LYS A 24 7.35 2.87 -13.92
N SER A 25 6.30 3.68 -13.95
CA SER A 25 4.95 3.22 -14.24
C SER A 25 4.82 2.54 -15.61
N SER A 26 5.59 2.98 -16.60
CA SER A 26 5.62 2.37 -17.93
C SER A 26 6.21 0.96 -17.95
N ALA A 27 7.04 0.62 -16.95
CA ALA A 27 7.70 -0.66 -16.78
C ALA A 27 7.04 -1.55 -15.70
N SER A 28 5.83 -1.19 -15.26
CA SER A 28 5.08 -2.02 -14.31
C SER A 28 4.81 -3.41 -14.90
N ARG A 29 4.96 -4.43 -14.06
CA ARG A 29 4.60 -5.82 -14.38
C ARG A 29 3.11 -6.05 -14.51
N GLY A 30 2.31 -5.03 -14.20
CA GLY A 30 0.86 -5.05 -14.34
C GLY A 30 0.15 -5.60 -13.12
N ARG A 31 -0.97 -6.28 -13.35
CA ARG A 31 -1.97 -6.71 -12.36
C ARG A 31 -2.38 -8.14 -12.61
N ALA A 32 -2.88 -8.83 -11.60
CA ALA A 32 -3.39 -10.20 -11.74
C ALA A 32 -4.53 -10.29 -12.77
N HIS A 33 -5.45 -9.33 -12.75
CA HIS A 33 -6.53 -9.24 -13.74
C HIS A 33 -6.23 -8.10 -14.70
N ALA A 34 -6.00 -8.45 -15.97
CA ALA A 34 -5.70 -7.48 -17.03
C ALA A 34 -6.84 -6.48 -17.20
N GLN A 35 -6.50 -5.21 -17.35
CA GLN A 35 -7.44 -4.12 -17.54
C GLN A 35 -6.87 -3.08 -18.51
N ASP A 36 -7.76 -2.38 -19.21
CA ASP A 36 -7.36 -1.28 -20.09
C ASP A 36 -6.62 -0.20 -19.31
N LYS A 37 -5.59 0.34 -19.92
CA LYS A 37 -4.83 1.45 -19.37
C LYS A 37 -5.70 2.71 -19.26
N HIS A 38 -5.59 3.41 -18.16
CA HIS A 38 -6.35 4.64 -17.97
C HIS A 38 -5.78 5.77 -18.83
N ARG A 39 -6.66 6.63 -19.39
CA ARG A 39 -6.25 7.72 -20.27
C ARG A 39 -5.34 8.77 -19.60
N TRP A 40 -5.55 9.03 -18.30
CA TRP A 40 -4.94 10.15 -17.60
C TRP A 40 -4.02 9.74 -16.44
N ARG A 41 -4.24 8.56 -15.84
CA ARG A 41 -3.53 8.11 -14.65
C ARG A 41 -2.55 7.00 -14.98
N THR A 42 -1.34 7.08 -14.42
CA THR A 42 -0.38 5.98 -14.41
C THR A 42 -0.92 4.79 -13.61
N GLU A 43 -0.26 3.62 -13.68
CA GLU A 43 -0.72 2.44 -12.97
C GLU A 43 -0.65 2.65 -11.43
N TYR A 44 0.40 3.29 -10.92
CA TYR A 44 0.53 3.54 -9.48
C TYR A 44 -0.47 4.59 -8.98
N GLN A 45 -0.79 5.62 -9.77
CA GLN A 45 -1.86 6.56 -9.45
C GLN A 45 -3.23 5.89 -9.38
N ARG A 46 -3.45 4.84 -10.17
CA ARG A 46 -4.65 4.02 -10.07
C ARG A 46 -4.68 3.23 -8.77
N ASP A 47 -3.54 2.73 -8.33
CA ASP A 47 -3.44 1.97 -7.08
C ASP A 47 -3.70 2.85 -5.86
N VAL A 48 -3.10 4.02 -5.78
CA VAL A 48 -3.40 5.02 -4.75
C VAL A 48 -4.92 5.26 -4.67
N ALA A 49 -5.57 5.51 -5.81
CA ALA A 49 -7.01 5.74 -5.84
C ALA A 49 -7.81 4.51 -5.36
N ARG A 50 -7.44 3.29 -5.75
CA ARG A 50 -8.12 2.06 -5.32
C ARG A 50 -8.02 1.83 -3.82
N ILE A 51 -6.85 2.07 -3.25
CA ILE A 51 -6.60 1.94 -1.81
C ILE A 51 -7.45 2.94 -1.04
N ILE A 52 -7.39 4.23 -1.39
CA ILE A 52 -8.14 5.29 -0.70
C ILE A 52 -9.65 5.06 -0.76
N HIS A 53 -10.16 4.51 -1.87
CA HIS A 53 -11.58 4.22 -2.04
C HIS A 53 -12.03 2.90 -1.41
N SER A 54 -11.13 2.08 -0.88
CA SER A 54 -11.47 0.80 -0.24
C SER A 54 -12.23 0.99 1.09
N ALA A 55 -12.99 -0.01 1.49
CA ALA A 55 -13.65 -0.02 2.79
C ALA A 55 -12.62 -0.18 3.92
N ALA A 56 -11.58 -0.97 3.69
CA ALA A 56 -10.50 -1.18 4.66
C ALA A 56 -9.79 0.13 5.01
N PHE A 57 -9.50 0.99 4.02
CA PHE A 57 -8.87 2.29 4.25
C PHE A 57 -9.73 3.19 5.14
N ARG A 58 -11.04 3.28 4.88
CA ARG A 58 -11.96 4.05 5.74
C ARG A 58 -12.04 3.52 7.17
N ARG A 59 -11.91 2.19 7.36
CA ARG A 59 -11.92 1.57 8.69
C ARG A 59 -10.71 1.89 9.54
N LEU A 60 -9.59 2.36 8.96
CA LEU A 60 -8.42 2.81 9.71
C LEU A 60 -8.76 3.98 10.67
N GLU A 61 -9.78 4.79 10.37
CA GLU A 61 -10.26 5.84 11.27
C GLU A 61 -10.73 5.31 12.62
N TYR A 62 -11.27 4.10 12.65
CA TYR A 62 -11.82 3.47 13.86
C TYR A 62 -10.85 2.51 14.54
N LYS A 63 -9.63 2.39 14.04
CA LYS A 63 -8.56 1.56 14.64
C LYS A 63 -7.61 2.45 15.43
N THR A 64 -7.30 2.03 16.65
CA THR A 64 -6.35 2.74 17.52
C THR A 64 -4.91 2.56 17.03
N GLN A 65 -4.10 3.63 17.08
CA GLN A 65 -2.66 3.52 16.91
C GLN A 65 -2.00 3.13 18.25
N VAL A 66 -2.19 3.95 19.28
CA VAL A 66 -1.64 3.72 20.65
C VAL A 66 -2.72 3.87 21.72
N PHE A 67 -3.60 4.89 21.61
CA PHE A 67 -4.66 5.19 22.57
C PHE A 67 -6.03 4.88 21.99
N LEU A 68 -6.98 4.51 22.86
CA LEU A 68 -8.36 4.22 22.47
C LEU A 68 -9.04 5.45 21.83
N ASN A 69 -9.64 5.26 20.67
CA ASN A 69 -10.45 6.28 20.01
C ASN A 69 -11.58 6.75 20.95
N GLY A 70 -11.82 8.07 20.98
CA GLY A 70 -12.91 8.65 21.78
C GLY A 70 -12.50 9.10 23.17
N THR A 71 -11.25 8.93 23.60
CA THR A 71 -10.74 9.45 24.88
C THR A 71 -10.21 10.89 24.80
N GLY A 72 -10.15 11.47 23.59
CA GLY A 72 -9.75 12.86 23.30
C GLY A 72 -9.75 13.13 21.79
N ASP A 73 -9.68 14.40 21.42
CA ASP A 73 -9.76 14.86 20.03
C ASP A 73 -8.41 15.01 19.30
N HIS A 74 -7.30 14.80 20.01
CA HIS A 74 -5.94 14.88 19.48
C HIS A 74 -5.19 13.55 19.44
N TYR A 75 -5.87 12.43 19.67
CA TYR A 75 -5.21 11.14 19.57
C TYR A 75 -5.11 10.70 18.11
N ARG A 76 -3.92 10.19 17.77
CA ARG A 76 -3.62 9.66 16.44
C ARG A 76 -4.44 8.38 16.18
N THR A 77 -5.22 8.38 15.10
CA THR A 77 -5.84 7.17 14.54
C THR A 77 -4.87 6.48 13.60
N ARG A 78 -5.13 5.21 13.24
CA ARG A 78 -4.33 4.56 12.20
C ARG A 78 -4.45 5.26 10.85
N LEU A 79 -5.58 5.87 10.54
CA LEU A 79 -5.75 6.65 9.32
C LEU A 79 -4.79 7.84 9.27
N THR A 80 -4.73 8.63 10.35
CA THR A 80 -3.83 9.80 10.40
C THR A 80 -2.37 9.38 10.37
N HIS A 81 -1.99 8.29 11.06
CA HIS A 81 -0.66 7.71 10.98
C HIS A 81 -0.32 7.29 9.53
N THR A 82 -1.19 6.51 8.87
CA THR A 82 -0.98 6.08 7.48
C THR A 82 -0.79 7.26 6.52
N MET A 83 -1.52 8.37 6.74
CA MET A 83 -1.33 9.60 5.96
C MET A 83 0.02 10.28 6.22
N GLU A 84 0.51 10.27 7.46
CA GLU A 84 1.84 10.78 7.81
C GLU A 84 2.94 9.92 7.16
N VAL A 85 2.83 8.59 7.26
CA VAL A 85 3.74 7.65 6.57
C VAL A 85 3.78 7.92 5.07
N ALA A 86 2.62 8.07 4.43
CA ALA A 86 2.53 8.38 3.01
C ALA A 86 3.20 9.72 2.65
N SER A 87 3.03 10.76 3.48
CA SER A 87 3.66 12.06 3.28
C SER A 87 5.19 12.00 3.39
N ILE A 88 5.70 11.26 4.38
CA ILE A 88 7.15 11.05 4.57
C ILE A 88 7.71 10.21 3.41
N SER A 89 7.03 9.12 3.04
CA SER A 89 7.43 8.26 1.91
C SER A 89 7.58 9.04 0.61
N ARG A 90 6.62 9.90 0.29
CA ARG A 90 6.70 10.77 -0.89
C ARG A 90 7.87 11.76 -0.81
N THR A 91 8.14 12.32 0.36
CA THR A 91 9.25 13.25 0.55
C THR A 91 10.60 12.55 0.32
N LEU A 92 10.77 11.35 0.88
CA LEU A 92 11.96 10.53 0.68
C LEU A 92 12.10 10.09 -0.78
N ALA A 93 11.02 9.58 -1.40
CA ALA A 93 11.02 9.17 -2.79
C ALA A 93 11.41 10.33 -3.72
N ARG A 94 10.85 11.52 -3.52
CA ARG A 94 11.20 12.72 -4.28
C ARG A 94 12.69 13.09 -4.13
N SER A 95 13.21 13.02 -2.91
CA SER A 95 14.61 13.36 -2.61
C SER A 95 15.60 12.41 -3.28
N LEU A 96 15.19 11.16 -3.50
CA LEU A 96 15.98 10.11 -4.13
C LEU A 96 15.68 9.92 -5.63
N ALA A 97 14.83 10.77 -6.21
CA ALA A 97 14.32 10.67 -7.58
C ALA A 97 13.66 9.30 -7.87
N LEU A 98 12.96 8.73 -6.87
CA LEU A 98 12.16 7.52 -6.99
C LEU A 98 10.69 7.85 -7.34
N ASN A 99 9.89 6.83 -7.61
CA ASN A 99 8.48 7.00 -7.96
C ASN A 99 7.63 7.30 -6.72
N GLU A 100 7.19 8.56 -6.59
CA GLU A 100 6.39 9.04 -5.47
C GLU A 100 5.04 8.31 -5.38
N ASP A 101 4.39 8.05 -6.52
CA ASP A 101 3.06 7.42 -6.55
C ASP A 101 3.13 5.95 -6.09
N LEU A 102 4.23 5.24 -6.40
CA LEU A 102 4.44 3.87 -5.91
C LEU A 102 4.73 3.86 -4.41
N ALA A 103 5.62 4.73 -3.93
CA ALA A 103 5.93 4.83 -2.50
C ALA A 103 4.68 5.20 -1.68
N GLU A 104 3.85 6.12 -2.19
CA GLU A 104 2.57 6.48 -1.58
C GLU A 104 1.60 5.29 -1.55
N ALA A 105 1.47 4.54 -2.65
CA ALA A 105 0.56 3.40 -2.72
C ALA A 105 0.94 2.30 -1.70
N VAL A 106 2.22 1.98 -1.56
CA VAL A 106 2.70 1.01 -0.56
C VAL A 106 2.43 1.54 0.85
N ALA A 107 2.77 2.80 1.14
CA ALA A 107 2.54 3.42 2.43
C ALA A 107 1.05 3.47 2.83
N LEU A 108 0.14 3.72 1.88
CA LEU A 108 -1.30 3.71 2.16
C LEU A 108 -1.87 2.31 2.38
N ALA A 109 -1.22 1.28 1.87
CA ALA A 109 -1.71 -0.10 1.95
C ALA A 109 -1.14 -0.89 3.14
N HIS A 110 -0.02 -0.48 3.74
CA HIS A 110 0.74 -1.29 4.69
C HIS A 110 -0.10 -1.75 5.90
N ASP A 111 -0.94 -0.88 6.45
CA ASP A 111 -1.70 -1.08 7.69
C ASP A 111 -3.17 -1.52 7.51
N LEU A 112 -3.62 -1.79 6.27
CA LEU A 112 -5.03 -2.09 5.98
C LEU A 112 -5.57 -3.30 6.76
N GLY A 113 -4.71 -4.29 7.00
CA GLY A 113 -5.03 -5.53 7.71
C GLY A 113 -4.88 -5.47 9.22
N HIS A 114 -4.42 -4.37 9.79
CA HIS A 114 -4.15 -4.29 11.24
C HIS A 114 -5.41 -4.53 12.07
N SER A 115 -5.24 -5.23 13.20
CA SER A 115 -6.31 -5.51 14.15
C SER A 115 -6.74 -4.26 14.92
N PRO A 116 -7.97 -4.22 15.50
CA PRO A 116 -8.31 -3.26 16.56
C PRO A 116 -7.36 -3.42 17.75
N PHE A 117 -7.13 -2.35 18.50
CA PHE A 117 -6.30 -2.32 19.73
C PHE A 117 -4.80 -2.56 19.50
N GLY A 118 -4.29 -2.25 18.31
CA GLY A 118 -2.86 -2.30 17.99
C GLY A 118 -2.24 -3.68 18.18
N HIS A 119 -1.00 -3.72 18.60
CA HIS A 119 -0.25 -4.98 18.80
C HIS A 119 -0.88 -5.89 19.86
N SER A 120 -1.50 -5.34 20.92
CA SER A 120 -2.19 -6.17 21.93
C SER A 120 -3.37 -6.94 21.34
N GLY A 121 -4.10 -6.32 20.39
CA GLY A 121 -5.16 -6.99 19.65
C GLY A 121 -4.61 -8.06 18.71
N GLU A 122 -3.49 -7.80 18.07
CA GLU A 122 -2.80 -8.75 17.20
C GLU A 122 -2.31 -9.97 17.96
N GLU A 123 -1.58 -9.78 19.08
CA GLU A 123 -1.10 -10.86 19.95
C GLU A 123 -2.26 -11.73 20.45
N THR A 124 -3.38 -11.09 20.83
CA THR A 124 -4.56 -11.80 21.30
C THR A 124 -5.18 -12.66 20.16
N LEU A 125 -5.29 -12.10 18.96
CA LEU A 125 -5.82 -12.83 17.80
C LEU A 125 -4.89 -13.97 17.39
N ASP A 126 -3.57 -13.76 17.37
CA ASP A 126 -2.60 -14.80 17.06
C ASP A 126 -2.69 -15.95 18.07
N HIS A 127 -2.79 -15.62 19.36
CA HIS A 127 -2.96 -16.63 20.42
C HIS A 127 -4.26 -17.43 20.24
N LEU A 128 -5.40 -16.77 19.99
CA LEU A 128 -6.69 -17.43 19.80
C LEU A 128 -6.76 -18.28 18.54
N LEU A 129 -6.05 -17.88 17.49
CA LEU A 129 -5.96 -18.59 16.22
C LEU A 129 -4.82 -19.61 16.18
N LYS A 130 -4.14 -19.85 17.29
CA LYS A 130 -3.10 -20.87 17.39
C LYS A 130 -3.65 -22.23 17.00
N GLY A 131 -3.05 -22.84 15.96
CA GLY A 131 -3.54 -24.09 15.36
C GLY A 131 -4.49 -23.90 14.16
N HIS A 132 -4.90 -22.65 13.88
CA HIS A 132 -5.70 -22.27 12.70
C HIS A 132 -4.96 -21.30 11.76
N GLY A 133 -3.63 -21.25 11.83
CA GLY A 133 -2.79 -20.39 10.98
C GLY A 133 -2.24 -19.14 11.70
N GLY A 134 -2.74 -18.79 12.88
CA GLY A 134 -2.35 -17.57 13.60
C GLY A 134 -2.92 -16.30 12.97
N PHE A 135 -2.43 -15.14 13.43
CA PHE A 135 -2.77 -13.84 12.88
C PHE A 135 -1.51 -12.96 12.78
N ASP A 136 -1.32 -12.36 11.62
CA ASP A 136 -0.29 -11.36 11.34
C ASP A 136 -0.92 -10.24 10.50
N HIS A 137 -0.71 -8.98 10.89
CA HIS A 137 -1.37 -7.85 10.23
C HIS A 137 -0.87 -7.61 8.81
N ASN A 138 0.38 -7.99 8.49
CA ASN A 138 0.94 -7.86 7.14
C ASN A 138 0.32 -8.90 6.20
N ASP A 139 0.25 -10.17 6.64
CA ASP A 139 -0.47 -11.22 5.92
C ASP A 139 -1.94 -10.82 5.71
N GLN A 140 -2.57 -10.23 6.72
CA GLN A 140 -3.94 -9.76 6.62
C GLN A 140 -4.09 -8.53 5.71
N SER A 141 -3.11 -7.61 5.66
CA SER A 141 -3.10 -6.48 4.72
C SER A 141 -3.08 -6.99 3.28
N LEU A 142 -2.21 -7.94 3.00
CA LEU A 142 -2.15 -8.58 1.69
C LEU A 142 -3.48 -9.28 1.35
N ARG A 143 -4.05 -10.03 2.29
CA ARG A 143 -5.34 -10.70 2.12
C ARG A 143 -6.49 -9.71 1.88
N VAL A 144 -6.49 -8.56 2.56
CA VAL A 144 -7.47 -7.49 2.35
C VAL A 144 -7.42 -6.99 0.91
N VAL A 145 -6.24 -6.65 0.39
CA VAL A 145 -6.11 -6.05 -0.94
C VAL A 145 -6.22 -7.06 -2.09
N THR A 146 -6.00 -8.35 -1.84
CA THR A 146 -6.05 -9.39 -2.88
C THR A 146 -7.37 -10.18 -2.89
N LEU A 147 -8.11 -10.24 -1.76
CA LEU A 147 -9.26 -11.14 -1.62
C LEU A 147 -10.49 -10.49 -0.97
N LEU A 148 -10.31 -9.78 0.16
CA LEU A 148 -11.47 -9.40 1.01
C LEU A 148 -12.19 -8.13 0.55
N GLU A 149 -11.48 -7.18 -0.08
CA GLU A 149 -12.13 -6.08 -0.77
C GLU A 149 -12.75 -6.60 -2.07
N SER A 150 -13.99 -6.25 -2.35
CA SER A 150 -14.69 -6.71 -3.55
C SER A 150 -15.49 -5.57 -4.19
N PRO A 151 -14.81 -4.48 -4.63
CA PRO A 151 -15.48 -3.35 -5.27
C PRO A 151 -15.80 -3.61 -6.74
N TYR A 152 -15.29 -4.69 -7.33
CA TYR A 152 -15.42 -5.02 -8.75
C TYR A 152 -16.22 -6.31 -8.94
N PRO A 153 -17.14 -6.37 -9.90
CA PRO A 153 -17.99 -7.57 -10.09
C PRO A 153 -17.24 -8.77 -10.66
N ASP A 154 -16.11 -8.54 -11.36
CA ASP A 154 -15.44 -9.56 -12.17
C ASP A 154 -14.31 -10.29 -11.41
N PHE A 155 -13.88 -9.77 -10.26
CA PHE A 155 -12.78 -10.35 -9.47
C PHE A 155 -12.78 -9.84 -8.03
N ASP A 156 -12.18 -10.63 -7.14
CA ASP A 156 -11.93 -10.26 -5.76
C ASP A 156 -10.70 -9.36 -5.63
N GLY A 157 -10.61 -8.65 -4.51
CA GLY A 157 -9.51 -7.76 -4.20
C GLY A 157 -9.56 -6.42 -4.93
N LEU A 158 -8.53 -5.62 -4.71
CA LEU A 158 -8.35 -4.31 -5.33
C LEU A 158 -7.65 -4.40 -6.70
N ASN A 159 -7.12 -5.55 -7.06
CA ASN A 159 -6.31 -5.76 -8.28
C ASN A 159 -5.20 -4.71 -8.41
N LEU A 160 -4.36 -4.59 -7.38
CA LEU A 160 -3.20 -3.69 -7.35
C LEU A 160 -2.09 -4.23 -8.25
N THR A 161 -1.13 -3.38 -8.61
CA THR A 161 0.07 -3.79 -9.34
C THR A 161 0.93 -4.71 -8.49
N PHE A 162 1.70 -5.56 -9.15
CA PHE A 162 2.62 -6.49 -8.46
C PHE A 162 3.65 -5.76 -7.61
N GLU A 163 4.10 -4.57 -8.04
CA GLU A 163 5.05 -3.76 -7.29
C GLU A 163 4.48 -3.28 -5.94
N VAL A 164 3.21 -2.88 -5.92
CA VAL A 164 2.53 -2.49 -4.67
C VAL A 164 2.35 -3.70 -3.77
N LEU A 165 1.93 -4.85 -4.32
CA LEU A 165 1.77 -6.08 -3.56
C LEU A 165 3.08 -6.56 -2.93
N GLU A 166 4.20 -6.47 -3.65
CA GLU A 166 5.54 -6.76 -3.10
C GLU A 166 5.92 -5.83 -1.94
N GLY A 167 5.66 -4.54 -2.09
CA GLY A 167 5.91 -3.58 -1.02
C GLY A 167 5.11 -3.89 0.25
N VAL A 168 3.84 -4.29 0.10
CA VAL A 168 2.99 -4.72 1.23
C VAL A 168 3.44 -6.06 1.80
N GLN A 169 3.87 -7.00 0.94
CA GLN A 169 4.27 -8.36 1.34
C GLN A 169 5.59 -8.40 2.11
N LYS A 170 6.47 -7.43 1.95
CA LYS A 170 7.83 -7.45 2.52
C LYS A 170 7.85 -7.76 4.03
N HIS A 171 6.81 -7.39 4.74
CA HIS A 171 6.64 -7.69 6.16
C HIS A 171 5.83 -8.96 6.43
N ALA A 172 5.14 -9.50 5.41
CA ALA A 172 4.33 -10.69 5.57
C ALA A 172 5.20 -11.93 5.80
N THR A 173 4.83 -12.75 6.76
CA THR A 173 5.42 -14.07 6.92
C THR A 173 4.99 -14.94 5.72
N ALA A 174 5.84 -15.85 5.26
CA ALA A 174 5.67 -16.65 4.02
C ALA A 174 4.39 -17.52 3.93
N ARG A 175 3.41 -17.32 4.82
CA ARG A 175 2.21 -18.16 4.96
C ARG A 175 1.07 -17.85 3.99
N SER A 176 1.00 -16.65 3.45
CA SER A 176 -0.18 -16.17 2.69
C SER A 176 0.17 -15.44 1.40
N ALA A 177 1.44 -15.46 0.99
CA ALA A 177 1.89 -14.71 -0.16
C ALA A 177 1.34 -15.32 -1.46
N PRO A 178 0.64 -14.56 -2.33
CA PRO A 178 0.51 -14.96 -3.72
C PRO A 178 1.90 -15.14 -4.31
N ASP A 179 2.05 -16.09 -5.22
CA ASP A 179 3.30 -16.28 -5.97
C ASP A 179 3.55 -15.01 -6.82
N LEU A 180 4.32 -14.08 -6.25
CA LEU A 180 4.72 -12.84 -6.90
C LEU A 180 5.98 -13.00 -7.75
N GLY A 181 6.50 -14.23 -7.87
CA GLY A 181 7.73 -14.55 -8.59
C GLY A 181 9.00 -14.37 -7.75
N ASP A 182 10.13 -14.76 -8.35
CA ASP A 182 11.47 -14.75 -7.72
C ASP A 182 12.07 -13.34 -7.60
N TYR A 183 11.40 -12.43 -6.89
CA TYR A 183 11.99 -11.14 -6.56
C TYR A 183 12.48 -11.17 -5.11
N PRO A 184 13.81 -11.13 -4.89
CA PRO A 184 14.41 -11.32 -3.57
C PRO A 184 14.18 -10.15 -2.60
N CYS A 185 13.71 -9.00 -3.08
CA CYS A 185 13.40 -7.83 -2.25
C CYS A 185 12.42 -6.88 -2.94
N ALA A 186 11.65 -6.14 -2.14
CA ALA A 186 10.81 -5.06 -2.63
C ALA A 186 11.64 -3.97 -3.35
N SER A 187 11.00 -3.22 -4.24
CA SER A 187 11.59 -2.02 -4.86
C SER A 187 12.09 -1.04 -3.80
N LEU A 188 12.96 -0.10 -4.19
CA LEU A 188 13.41 0.95 -3.27
C LEU A 188 12.25 1.78 -2.74
N GLU A 189 11.22 1.99 -3.55
CA GLU A 189 9.97 2.67 -3.15
C GLU A 189 9.25 1.91 -2.03
N GLY A 190 9.21 0.58 -2.09
CA GLY A 190 8.68 -0.26 -1.01
C GLY A 190 9.52 -0.17 0.25
N GLN A 191 10.85 -0.19 0.14
CA GLN A 191 11.76 -0.06 1.29
C GLN A 191 11.67 1.31 1.97
N ILE A 192 11.40 2.37 1.20
CA ILE A 192 11.17 3.72 1.75
C ILE A 192 9.89 3.77 2.57
N ALA A 193 8.85 3.06 2.17
CA ALA A 193 7.60 3.02 2.94
C ALA A 193 7.82 2.43 4.34
N ASP A 194 8.68 1.42 4.48
CA ASP A 194 9.07 0.86 5.78
C ASP A 194 9.80 1.87 6.65
N LEU A 195 10.83 2.50 6.08
CA LEU A 195 11.60 3.50 6.80
C LEU A 195 10.72 4.69 7.22
N ALA A 196 9.76 5.06 6.38
CA ALA A 196 8.83 6.14 6.68
C ALA A 196 7.87 5.78 7.82
N ASP A 197 7.48 4.52 7.95
CA ASP A 197 6.69 4.04 9.07
C ASP A 197 7.47 4.15 10.39
N GLU A 198 8.72 3.70 10.42
CA GLU A 198 9.61 3.86 11.58
C GLU A 198 9.82 5.32 11.98
N ILE A 199 9.93 6.24 10.99
CA ILE A 199 10.10 7.69 11.25
C ILE A 199 8.80 8.30 11.79
N ALA A 200 7.64 7.84 11.32
CA ALA A 200 6.35 8.36 11.73
C ALA A 200 5.91 7.86 13.10
N TYR A 201 6.45 6.75 13.58
CA TYR A 201 6.15 6.14 14.88
C TYR A 201 6.81 6.92 16.01
#